data_ab73a8e4a718b4da527e722aa10b7320
#
_entry.id   ab73a8e4a718b4da527e722aa10b7320
#
_cell.length_a   1.000
_cell.length_b   1.000
_cell.length_c   1.000
_cell.angle_alpha   90.00
_cell.angle_beta   90.00
_cell.angle_gamma   90.00
#
_symmetry.space_group_name_H-M   'P 1'
#
loop_
_entity.id
_entity.type
_entity.pdbx_description
1 polymer ?
#
loop_
_entity_poly.entity_id
_entity_poly.type
_entity_poly.pdbx_seq_one_letter_code
_entity_poly.pdbx_strand_id
1 'polypeptide(L)'
;GLFFYSQGIVPSLLQVSFATKPLFLSPRASSPVKKGLYQFRTASSFMASDSKESPSNNPGLYTGADESTKSYFMQQTMLRIKDPERSLDFYSRILGMALLKRLDFPEMKFSLYFMGYEDPKAIPHSAAERTTWTFGQMATVELTHNWGTESDPEFKGYHNGNSEPRGFGHIGITVDDTYKACRRFESLGVEFVKKPDDGKMKGIAFIKDPDGYWIEIFDLKTMGTIGASSG
;
A
#
# COMPACT_ATOMS: atom_id res chain seq x y z
N GLY A 1 -5.63 1.35 -44.59
CA GLY A 1 -5.64 0.93 -43.22
C GLY A 1 -5.74 2.14 -42.31
N LEU A 2 -6.88 2.35 -41.68
CA LEU A 2 -7.09 3.42 -40.68
C LEU A 2 -7.03 2.77 -39.30
N PHE A 3 -6.04 3.17 -38.50
CA PHE A 3 -5.96 2.86 -37.09
C PHE A 3 -6.88 3.82 -36.33
N PHE A 4 -7.95 3.31 -35.73
CA PHE A 4 -8.72 4.03 -34.73
C PHE A 4 -8.12 3.79 -33.35
N TYR A 5 -7.49 4.82 -32.79
CA TYR A 5 -7.24 4.92 -31.36
C TYR A 5 -8.57 5.24 -30.64
N SER A 6 -9.16 4.26 -29.99
CA SER A 6 -10.27 4.49 -29.07
C SER A 6 -9.70 5.09 -27.79
N GLN A 7 -9.77 6.41 -27.67
CA GLN A 7 -9.63 7.08 -26.38
C GLN A 7 -10.90 6.81 -25.56
N GLY A 8 -10.79 5.90 -24.60
CA GLY A 8 -11.83 5.68 -23.60
C GLY A 8 -11.97 6.91 -22.71
N ILE A 9 -12.99 7.71 -22.99
CA ILE A 9 -13.45 8.81 -22.14
C ILE A 9 -13.95 8.19 -20.85
N VAL A 10 -13.31 8.53 -19.73
CA VAL A 10 -13.80 8.22 -18.38
C VAL A 10 -15.05 9.08 -18.16
N PRO A 11 -16.25 8.50 -17.96
CA PRO A 11 -17.42 9.31 -17.60
C PRO A 11 -17.22 9.86 -16.19
N SER A 12 -17.36 11.17 -16.05
CA SER A 12 -17.40 11.87 -14.78
C SER A 12 -18.49 11.30 -13.88
N LEU A 13 -18.10 11.10 -12.63
CA LEU A 13 -18.88 10.70 -11.47
C LEU A 13 -20.36 11.03 -11.49
N LEU A 14 -21.15 10.00 -11.21
CA LEU A 14 -22.55 10.05 -10.84
C LEU A 14 -22.82 11.17 -9.81
N GLN A 15 -23.62 12.14 -10.19
CA GLN A 15 -24.35 12.98 -9.24
C GLN A 15 -25.44 12.14 -8.57
N VAL A 16 -25.15 11.63 -7.39
CA VAL A 16 -26.18 11.08 -6.50
C VAL A 16 -26.72 12.23 -5.67
N SER A 17 -27.91 12.70 -6.03
CA SER A 17 -28.68 13.66 -5.23
C SER A 17 -29.20 12.95 -3.98
N PHE A 18 -28.66 13.27 -2.80
CA PHE A 18 -29.21 12.86 -1.52
C PHE A 18 -30.19 13.91 -1.01
N ALA A 19 -31.46 13.56 -0.99
CA ALA A 19 -32.47 14.29 -0.22
C ALA A 19 -32.20 14.11 1.27
N THR A 20 -31.74 15.14 1.94
CA THR A 20 -31.50 15.16 3.38
C THR A 20 -32.80 15.32 4.15
N LYS A 21 -33.19 14.32 4.93
CA LYS A 21 -34.02 14.52 6.13
C LYS A 21 -33.11 14.47 7.36
N PRO A 22 -33.20 15.42 8.29
CA PRO A 22 -32.39 15.39 9.49
C PRO A 22 -32.94 14.39 10.48
N LEU A 23 -32.21 13.34 10.76
CA LEU A 23 -32.43 12.47 11.93
C LEU A 23 -31.57 13.00 13.07
N PHE A 24 -32.26 13.50 14.09
CA PHE A 24 -31.67 13.76 15.41
C PHE A 24 -31.15 12.45 16.00
N LEU A 25 -29.86 12.27 16.10
CA LEU A 25 -29.22 11.20 16.87
C LEU A 25 -28.59 11.78 18.12
N SER A 26 -29.12 11.35 19.26
CA SER A 26 -28.57 11.52 20.60
C SER A 26 -27.12 11.06 20.66
N PRO A 27 -26.24 11.73 21.41
CA PRO A 27 -24.84 11.33 21.51
C PRO A 27 -24.72 10.05 22.36
N ARG A 28 -24.50 8.92 21.70
CA ARG A 28 -24.05 7.71 22.38
C ARG A 28 -22.57 7.82 22.64
N ALA A 29 -22.18 7.63 23.89
CA ALA A 29 -20.81 7.66 24.39
C ALA A 29 -19.86 6.86 23.51
N SER A 30 -18.85 7.52 22.96
CA SER A 30 -17.73 6.93 22.26
C SER A 30 -16.86 6.18 23.26
N SER A 31 -16.77 4.86 23.09
CA SER A 31 -15.72 4.07 23.73
C SER A 31 -14.36 4.55 23.25
N PRO A 32 -13.36 4.70 24.13
CA PRO A 32 -12.04 5.16 23.70
C PRO A 32 -11.39 4.09 22.82
N VAL A 33 -11.15 4.42 21.56
CA VAL A 33 -10.23 3.69 20.70
C VAL A 33 -8.88 3.65 21.42
N LYS A 34 -8.48 2.47 21.88
CA LYS A 34 -7.13 2.26 22.39
C LYS A 34 -6.17 2.49 21.21
N LYS A 35 -5.66 3.71 21.08
CA LYS A 35 -4.42 3.96 20.35
C LYS A 35 -3.38 3.09 21.04
N GLY A 36 -2.90 2.08 20.34
CA GLY A 36 -1.74 1.31 20.76
C GLY A 36 -0.58 2.30 20.89
N LEU A 37 -0.38 2.82 22.10
CA LEU A 37 0.85 3.51 22.45
C LEU A 37 1.96 2.47 22.36
N TYR A 38 2.72 2.49 21.29
CA TYR A 38 4.07 1.98 21.33
C TYR A 38 4.81 2.83 22.37
N GLN A 39 4.88 2.35 23.61
CA GLN A 39 5.77 2.95 24.60
C GLN A 39 7.20 2.70 24.13
N PHE A 40 7.78 3.74 23.53
CA PHE A 40 9.22 3.82 23.41
C PHE A 40 9.79 3.84 24.83
N ARG A 41 10.31 2.70 25.30
CA ARG A 41 11.21 2.68 26.44
C ARG A 41 12.40 3.55 26.05
N THR A 42 12.55 4.67 26.73
CA THR A 42 13.77 5.48 26.68
C THR A 42 14.93 4.63 27.17
N ALA A 43 15.67 4.04 26.24
CA ALA A 43 16.95 3.43 26.51
C ALA A 43 17.98 4.55 26.50
N SER A 44 18.60 4.72 27.64
CA SER A 44 19.98 5.15 27.91
C SER A 44 20.73 5.84 26.76
N SER A 45 21.21 7.06 27.08
CA SER A 45 22.15 7.88 26.33
C SER A 45 23.23 7.08 25.59
N PHE A 46 22.99 6.83 24.31
CA PHE A 46 24.06 6.69 23.34
C PHE A 46 24.47 8.10 22.93
N MET A 47 25.75 8.44 23.08
CA MET A 47 26.35 9.62 22.53
C MET A 47 25.95 9.69 21.06
N ALA A 48 25.10 10.63 20.70
CA ALA A 48 24.78 10.94 19.33
C ALA A 48 26.08 11.46 18.71
N SER A 49 26.65 10.70 17.78
CA SER A 49 27.56 11.31 16.82
C SER A 49 26.73 12.35 16.08
N ASP A 50 27.23 13.58 15.92
CA ASP A 50 26.61 14.64 15.12
C ASP A 50 26.51 14.15 13.66
N SER A 51 25.56 13.28 13.37
CA SER A 51 25.15 12.99 12.00
C SER A 51 24.44 14.26 11.52
N LYS A 52 25.03 14.95 10.56
CA LYS A 52 24.38 16.08 9.93
C LYS A 52 23.09 15.56 9.30
N GLU A 53 21.94 16.01 9.80
CA GLU A 53 20.69 15.80 9.12
C GLU A 53 20.78 16.34 7.68
N SER A 54 20.02 15.74 6.77
CA SER A 54 19.88 16.25 5.40
C SER A 54 19.60 17.74 5.43
N PRO A 55 20.13 18.53 4.46
CA PRO A 55 19.97 19.97 4.48
C PRO A 55 18.51 20.37 4.69
N SER A 56 18.26 21.30 5.59
CA SER A 56 16.91 21.84 5.85
C SER A 56 16.34 22.63 4.67
N ASN A 57 17.19 22.97 3.69
CA ASN A 57 16.77 23.68 2.48
C ASN A 57 16.30 22.69 1.41
N ASN A 58 14.97 22.56 1.30
CA ASN A 58 14.32 21.72 0.30
C ASN A 58 13.53 22.62 -0.67
N PRO A 59 14.11 23.04 -1.81
CA PRO A 59 13.44 23.89 -2.77
C PRO A 59 12.11 23.25 -3.23
N GLY A 60 11.02 24.02 -3.16
CA GLY A 60 9.69 23.54 -3.50
C GLY A 60 8.88 22.96 -2.32
N LEU A 61 9.53 22.69 -1.18
CA LEU A 61 8.79 22.28 0.02
C LEU A 61 8.02 23.46 0.61
N TYR A 62 6.70 23.35 0.67
CA TYR A 62 5.84 24.30 1.36
C TYR A 62 5.63 23.85 2.81
N THR A 63 5.98 24.70 3.78
CA THR A 63 5.95 24.37 5.20
C THR A 63 4.72 24.88 5.95
N GLY A 64 3.90 25.72 5.29
CA GLY A 64 2.66 26.27 5.84
C GLY A 64 1.43 25.45 5.41
N ALA A 65 1.33 24.18 5.84
CA ALA A 65 0.21 23.33 5.46
C ALA A 65 -1.14 24.02 5.69
N ASP A 66 -2.03 23.97 4.71
CA ASP A 66 -3.37 24.53 4.78
C ASP A 66 -4.22 23.77 5.80
N GLU A 67 -4.93 24.49 6.65
CA GLU A 67 -5.84 23.94 7.66
C GLU A 67 -6.87 22.97 7.04
N SER A 68 -7.32 23.23 5.80
CA SER A 68 -8.28 22.39 5.09
C SER A 68 -7.73 20.99 4.76
N THR A 69 -6.40 20.79 4.79
CA THR A 69 -5.75 19.50 4.50
C THR A 69 -5.47 18.64 5.74
N LYS A 70 -5.77 19.12 6.93
CA LYS A 70 -5.46 18.42 8.19
C LYS A 70 -6.09 17.02 8.32
N SER A 71 -7.22 16.79 7.65
CA SER A 71 -7.90 15.49 7.64
C SER A 71 -7.47 14.59 6.47
N TYR A 72 -6.60 15.05 5.58
CA TYR A 72 -6.15 14.24 4.45
C TYR A 72 -5.15 13.19 4.91
N PHE A 73 -5.26 12.01 4.33
CA PHE A 73 -4.32 10.91 4.57
C PHE A 73 -4.17 10.04 3.33
N MET A 74 -3.02 9.39 3.21
CA MET A 74 -2.76 8.45 2.13
C MET A 74 -3.53 7.16 2.39
N GLN A 75 -4.64 6.97 1.65
CA GLN A 75 -5.54 5.86 1.85
C GLN A 75 -5.06 4.62 1.10
N GLN A 76 -4.73 4.74 -0.20
CA GLN A 76 -4.39 3.59 -1.02
C GLN A 76 -3.33 3.87 -2.08
N THR A 77 -2.66 2.79 -2.50
CA THR A 77 -1.93 2.69 -3.76
C THR A 77 -2.60 1.64 -4.63
N MET A 78 -2.93 1.97 -5.89
CA MET A 78 -3.57 1.04 -6.81
C MET A 78 -2.54 0.35 -7.69
N LEU A 79 -2.64 -0.99 -7.78
CA LEU A 79 -1.87 -1.84 -8.67
C LEU A 79 -2.81 -2.66 -9.55
N ARG A 80 -2.56 -2.70 -10.86
CA ARG A 80 -3.28 -3.60 -11.76
C ARG A 80 -2.68 -4.99 -11.69
N ILE A 81 -3.53 -5.99 -11.50
CA ILE A 81 -3.14 -7.40 -11.40
C ILE A 81 -3.71 -8.21 -12.56
N LYS A 82 -2.92 -9.17 -13.04
CA LYS A 82 -3.34 -10.08 -14.10
C LYS A 82 -4.33 -11.13 -13.60
N ASP A 83 -4.01 -11.75 -12.47
CA ASP A 83 -4.72 -12.90 -11.91
C ASP A 83 -5.00 -12.69 -10.41
N PRO A 84 -6.27 -12.49 -10.03
CA PRO A 84 -6.60 -12.22 -8.64
C PRO A 84 -6.33 -13.41 -7.70
N GLU A 85 -6.40 -14.66 -8.17
CA GLU A 85 -6.11 -15.83 -7.33
C GLU A 85 -4.65 -15.82 -6.87
N ARG A 86 -3.72 -15.59 -7.79
CA ARG A 86 -2.29 -15.50 -7.50
C ARG A 86 -1.95 -14.29 -6.62
N SER A 87 -2.54 -13.14 -6.92
CA SER A 87 -2.24 -11.91 -6.18
C SER A 87 -2.85 -11.93 -4.79
N LEU A 88 -4.07 -12.40 -4.61
CA LEU A 88 -4.69 -12.53 -3.28
C LEU A 88 -3.91 -13.53 -2.40
N ASP A 89 -3.45 -14.66 -2.94
CA ASP A 89 -2.58 -15.59 -2.23
C ASP A 89 -1.29 -14.91 -1.79
N PHE A 90 -0.65 -14.17 -2.68
CA PHE A 90 0.60 -13.48 -2.38
C PHE A 90 0.42 -12.43 -1.27
N TYR A 91 -0.53 -11.51 -1.42
CA TYR A 91 -0.71 -10.43 -0.45
C TYR A 91 -1.28 -10.92 0.89
N SER A 92 -2.06 -12.01 0.92
CA SER A 92 -2.58 -12.58 2.17
C SER A 92 -1.62 -13.60 2.81
N ARG A 93 -1.31 -14.70 2.15
CA ARG A 93 -0.51 -15.79 2.72
C ARG A 93 0.95 -15.43 2.86
N ILE A 94 1.54 -14.76 1.88
CA ILE A 94 2.96 -14.42 1.90
C ILE A 94 3.21 -13.14 2.71
N LEU A 95 2.48 -12.08 2.44
CA LEU A 95 2.68 -10.79 3.12
C LEU A 95 1.84 -10.61 4.40
N GLY A 96 0.82 -11.45 4.63
CA GLY A 96 0.03 -11.42 5.86
C GLY A 96 -1.07 -10.34 5.91
N MET A 97 -1.42 -9.74 4.78
CA MET A 97 -2.51 -8.76 4.71
C MET A 97 -3.88 -9.43 4.77
N ALA A 98 -4.87 -8.73 5.31
CA ALA A 98 -6.28 -9.11 5.24
C ALA A 98 -6.97 -8.52 4.01
N LEU A 99 -7.94 -9.22 3.44
CA LEU A 99 -8.86 -8.66 2.46
C LEU A 99 -9.90 -7.80 3.18
N LEU A 100 -9.75 -6.48 3.10
CA LEU A 100 -10.62 -5.52 3.77
C LEU A 100 -11.97 -5.38 3.05
N LYS A 101 -11.94 -5.27 1.72
CA LYS A 101 -13.14 -5.12 0.89
C LYS A 101 -12.88 -5.64 -0.52
N ARG A 102 -13.92 -6.23 -1.12
CA ARG A 102 -14.03 -6.47 -2.56
C ARG A 102 -15.19 -5.65 -3.13
N LEU A 103 -14.99 -5.07 -4.30
CA LEU A 103 -16.02 -4.40 -5.10
C LEU A 103 -15.97 -4.94 -6.52
N ASP A 104 -17.11 -5.33 -7.07
CA ASP A 104 -17.23 -5.82 -8.45
C ASP A 104 -18.05 -4.83 -9.28
N PHE A 105 -17.57 -4.57 -10.50
CA PHE A 105 -18.20 -3.67 -11.48
C PHE A 105 -18.48 -4.42 -12.78
N PRO A 106 -19.56 -5.22 -12.84
CA PRO A 106 -19.83 -6.11 -13.97
C PRO A 106 -19.97 -5.39 -15.31
N GLU A 107 -20.58 -4.21 -15.32
CA GLU A 107 -20.77 -3.40 -16.53
C GLU A 107 -19.44 -2.92 -17.12
N MET A 108 -18.43 -2.71 -16.27
CA MET A 108 -17.09 -2.26 -16.66
C MET A 108 -16.08 -3.41 -16.68
N LYS A 109 -16.48 -4.64 -16.31
CA LYS A 109 -15.70 -5.86 -16.31
C LYS A 109 -14.39 -5.75 -15.51
N PHE A 110 -14.48 -5.23 -14.28
CA PHE A 110 -13.35 -5.24 -13.34
C PHE A 110 -13.79 -5.46 -11.90
N SER A 111 -12.83 -5.89 -11.08
CA SER A 111 -12.97 -6.04 -9.63
C SER A 111 -11.86 -5.32 -8.91
N LEU A 112 -12.17 -4.79 -7.72
CA LEU A 112 -11.23 -4.17 -6.79
C LEU A 112 -11.11 -5.02 -5.53
N TYR A 113 -9.89 -5.22 -5.06
CA TYR A 113 -9.58 -5.91 -3.81
C TYR A 113 -8.71 -5.02 -2.96
N PHE A 114 -9.23 -4.57 -1.81
CA PHE A 114 -8.48 -3.72 -0.86
C PHE A 114 -7.81 -4.62 0.17
N MET A 115 -6.47 -4.63 0.16
CA MET A 115 -5.63 -5.38 1.08
C MET A 115 -4.99 -4.46 2.11
N GLY A 116 -4.83 -4.92 3.35
CA GLY A 116 -4.20 -4.11 4.41
C GLY A 116 -3.85 -4.91 5.64
N TYR A 117 -3.13 -4.28 6.58
CA TYR A 117 -2.68 -4.90 7.84
C TYR A 117 -3.63 -4.65 9.02
N GLU A 118 -4.93 -4.55 8.73
CA GLU A 118 -5.95 -4.39 9.76
C GLU A 118 -6.34 -5.73 10.40
N ASP A 119 -6.77 -5.69 11.68
CA ASP A 119 -7.29 -6.88 12.34
C ASP A 119 -8.57 -7.38 11.63
N PRO A 120 -8.59 -8.61 11.10
CA PRO A 120 -9.77 -9.17 10.46
C PRO A 120 -11.04 -9.12 11.31
N LYS A 121 -10.90 -9.14 12.65
CA LYS A 121 -12.03 -9.06 13.59
C LYS A 121 -12.64 -7.65 13.68
N ALA A 122 -11.89 -6.63 13.26
CA ALA A 122 -12.37 -5.25 13.23
C ALA A 122 -13.15 -4.92 11.96
N ILE A 123 -13.13 -5.80 10.96
CA ILE A 123 -13.80 -5.57 9.67
C ILE A 123 -15.31 -5.67 9.85
N PRO A 124 -16.11 -4.63 9.54
CA PRO A 124 -17.56 -4.66 9.67
C PRO A 124 -18.21 -5.71 8.76
N HIS A 125 -19.30 -6.32 9.24
CA HIS A 125 -20.06 -7.30 8.46
C HIS A 125 -21.01 -6.64 7.45
N SER A 126 -21.59 -5.49 7.79
CA SER A 126 -22.48 -4.74 6.90
C SER A 126 -21.71 -4.21 5.69
N ALA A 127 -22.25 -4.40 4.50
CA ALA A 127 -21.59 -4.00 3.26
C ALA A 127 -21.29 -2.49 3.18
N ALA A 128 -22.24 -1.66 3.65
CA ALA A 128 -22.09 -0.20 3.65
C ALA A 128 -21.08 0.26 4.70
N GLU A 129 -21.18 -0.24 5.93
CA GLU A 129 -20.23 0.08 7.01
C GLU A 129 -18.83 -0.38 6.66
N ARG A 130 -18.69 -1.59 6.09
CA ARG A 130 -17.41 -2.13 5.65
C ARG A 130 -16.78 -1.26 4.57
N THR A 131 -17.55 -0.73 3.63
CA THR A 131 -17.03 0.17 2.60
C THR A 131 -16.48 1.44 3.24
N THR A 132 -17.27 2.14 4.05
CA THR A 132 -16.85 3.36 4.75
C THR A 132 -15.63 3.09 5.64
N TRP A 133 -15.64 1.99 6.37
CA TRP A 133 -14.53 1.59 7.23
C TRP A 133 -13.24 1.36 6.43
N THR A 134 -13.31 0.61 5.31
CA THR A 134 -12.15 0.33 4.46
C THR A 134 -11.53 1.59 3.91
N PHE A 135 -12.35 2.52 3.41
CA PHE A 135 -11.85 3.81 2.91
C PHE A 135 -11.38 4.76 4.01
N GLY A 136 -11.60 4.43 5.26
CA GLY A 136 -11.02 5.10 6.44
C GLY A 136 -9.66 4.53 6.88
N GLN A 137 -9.18 3.43 6.30
CA GLN A 137 -7.88 2.86 6.64
C GLN A 137 -6.76 3.53 5.85
N MET A 138 -5.55 3.59 6.44
CA MET A 138 -4.37 4.18 5.80
C MET A 138 -3.53 3.10 5.12
N ALA A 139 -2.80 3.50 4.07
CA ALA A 139 -1.79 2.67 3.40
C ALA A 139 -2.30 1.30 2.95
N THR A 140 -3.52 1.24 2.43
CA THR A 140 -4.05 0.02 1.81
C THR A 140 -3.47 -0.19 0.41
N VAL A 141 -3.48 -1.42 -0.07
CA VAL A 141 -3.17 -1.76 -1.46
C VAL A 141 -4.47 -2.12 -2.17
N GLU A 142 -4.85 -1.35 -3.19
CA GLU A 142 -5.97 -1.66 -4.07
C GLU A 142 -5.46 -2.48 -5.25
N LEU A 143 -5.86 -3.76 -5.32
CA LEU A 143 -5.56 -4.62 -6.45
C LEU A 143 -6.73 -4.54 -7.44
N THR A 144 -6.47 -4.03 -8.65
CA THR A 144 -7.47 -3.88 -9.71
C THR A 144 -7.31 -4.97 -10.75
N HIS A 145 -8.31 -5.85 -10.88
CA HIS A 145 -8.35 -6.91 -11.87
C HIS A 145 -9.32 -6.58 -12.99
N ASN A 146 -8.84 -6.46 -14.22
CA ASN A 146 -9.66 -6.40 -15.43
C ASN A 146 -9.99 -7.82 -15.87
N TRP A 147 -11.28 -8.17 -15.91
CA TRP A 147 -11.73 -9.53 -16.17
C TRP A 147 -11.26 -10.06 -17.52
N GLY A 148 -10.74 -11.27 -17.51
CA GLY A 148 -10.23 -11.98 -18.69
C GLY A 148 -8.71 -11.94 -18.81
N THR A 149 -8.00 -11.02 -18.15
CA THR A 149 -6.54 -10.95 -18.23
C THR A 149 -5.86 -12.22 -17.72
N GLU A 150 -6.48 -12.90 -16.75
CA GLU A 150 -5.99 -14.16 -16.16
C GLU A 150 -5.93 -15.31 -17.16
N SER A 151 -6.83 -15.32 -18.14
CA SER A 151 -6.97 -16.38 -19.15
C SER A 151 -6.51 -16.00 -20.55
N ASP A 152 -6.14 -14.73 -20.77
CA ASP A 152 -5.68 -14.24 -22.08
C ASP A 152 -4.20 -14.60 -22.31
N PRO A 153 -3.88 -15.52 -23.26
CA PRO A 153 -2.50 -15.89 -23.54
C PRO A 153 -1.69 -14.77 -24.21
N GLU A 154 -2.36 -13.81 -24.84
CA GLU A 154 -1.70 -12.66 -25.46
C GLU A 154 -1.42 -11.53 -24.48
N PHE A 155 -2.04 -11.52 -23.31
CA PHE A 155 -1.78 -10.52 -22.30
C PHE A 155 -0.44 -10.78 -21.61
N LYS A 156 0.55 -9.95 -21.90
CA LYS A 156 1.93 -10.10 -21.41
C LYS A 156 2.16 -9.53 -20.01
N GLY A 157 1.13 -9.01 -19.35
CA GLY A 157 1.20 -8.37 -18.04
C GLY A 157 1.27 -6.84 -18.11
N TYR A 158 1.28 -6.24 -16.94
CA TYR A 158 1.38 -4.79 -16.78
C TYR A 158 2.84 -4.35 -16.66
N HIS A 159 3.12 -3.12 -17.10
CA HIS A 159 4.42 -2.50 -16.88
C HIS A 159 4.57 -2.11 -15.40
N ASN A 160 5.64 -2.59 -14.75
CA ASN A 160 5.85 -2.39 -13.30
C ASN A 160 6.59 -1.07 -12.96
N GLY A 161 7.02 -0.31 -13.94
CA GLY A 161 7.70 0.96 -13.76
C GLY A 161 9.22 0.89 -13.59
N ASN A 162 9.82 -0.28 -13.49
CA ASN A 162 11.25 -0.47 -13.23
C ASN A 162 12.10 -0.78 -14.47
N SER A 163 11.48 -0.81 -15.65
CA SER A 163 12.15 -0.83 -16.97
C SER A 163 11.82 0.46 -17.74
N GLU A 164 12.54 0.71 -18.83
CA GLU A 164 12.27 1.91 -19.64
C GLU A 164 10.94 1.78 -20.41
N PRO A 165 10.13 2.86 -20.46
CA PRO A 165 10.30 4.14 -19.75
C PRO A 165 9.98 3.98 -18.25
N ARG A 166 10.88 4.42 -17.37
CA ARG A 166 10.71 4.29 -15.92
C ARG A 166 9.57 5.16 -15.40
N GLY A 167 8.87 4.64 -14.38
CA GLY A 167 7.77 5.34 -13.74
C GLY A 167 7.63 4.93 -12.27
N PHE A 168 6.56 4.19 -11.93
CA PHE A 168 6.36 3.67 -10.59
C PHE A 168 7.55 2.79 -10.17
N GLY A 169 8.02 2.93 -8.93
CA GLY A 169 9.15 2.18 -8.39
C GLY A 169 8.74 0.95 -7.60
N HIS A 170 8.25 1.18 -6.40
CA HIS A 170 7.90 0.13 -5.44
C HIS A 170 6.96 0.65 -4.34
N ILE A 171 6.42 -0.28 -3.56
CA ILE A 171 5.85 0.01 -2.23
C ILE A 171 6.80 -0.56 -1.17
N GLY A 172 6.83 0.05 0.03
CA GLY A 172 7.66 -0.39 1.15
C GLY A 172 6.83 -1.09 2.23
N ILE A 173 7.35 -2.19 2.78
CA ILE A 173 6.75 -2.91 3.90
C ILE A 173 7.79 -3.05 5.01
N THR A 174 7.44 -2.51 6.19
CA THR A 174 8.21 -2.71 7.40
C THR A 174 7.91 -4.08 8.00
N VAL A 175 8.97 -4.83 8.32
CA VAL A 175 8.90 -6.12 8.99
C VAL A 175 9.64 -6.07 10.33
N ASP A 176 9.46 -7.09 11.18
CA ASP A 176 10.16 -7.15 12.48
C ASP A 176 11.67 -7.35 12.32
N ASP A 177 12.07 -8.18 11.35
CA ASP A 177 13.46 -8.55 11.03
C ASP A 177 13.55 -8.90 9.54
N THR A 178 14.29 -8.10 8.80
CA THR A 178 14.44 -8.24 7.35
C THR A 178 15.01 -9.60 6.94
N TYR A 179 16.03 -10.07 7.66
CA TYR A 179 16.68 -11.35 7.33
C TYR A 179 15.78 -12.55 7.60
N LYS A 180 15.03 -12.51 8.70
CA LYS A 180 14.04 -13.56 9.04
C LYS A 180 12.90 -13.58 8.02
N ALA A 181 12.38 -12.41 7.65
CA ALA A 181 11.34 -12.29 6.62
C ALA A 181 11.84 -12.83 5.27
N CYS A 182 13.05 -12.47 4.84
CA CYS A 182 13.63 -12.94 3.58
C CYS A 182 13.83 -14.46 3.56
N ARG A 183 14.33 -15.07 4.64
CA ARG A 183 14.41 -16.55 4.73
C ARG A 183 13.04 -17.22 4.56
N ARG A 184 12.00 -16.64 5.15
CA ARG A 184 10.62 -17.13 4.97
C ARG A 184 10.17 -16.97 3.52
N PHE A 185 10.41 -15.82 2.89
CA PHE A 185 10.06 -15.59 1.48
C PHE A 185 10.77 -16.56 0.54
N GLU A 186 12.06 -16.84 0.78
CA GLU A 186 12.82 -17.87 0.05
C GLU A 186 12.18 -19.26 0.17
N SER A 187 11.79 -19.66 1.38
CA SER A 187 11.14 -20.96 1.63
C SER A 187 9.78 -21.08 0.96
N LEU A 188 9.13 -19.96 0.65
CA LEU A 188 7.85 -19.87 -0.05
C LEU A 188 8.00 -19.66 -1.57
N GLY A 189 9.24 -19.65 -2.08
CA GLY A 189 9.51 -19.51 -3.52
C GLY A 189 9.28 -18.10 -4.08
N VAL A 190 9.35 -17.07 -3.24
CA VAL A 190 9.19 -15.66 -3.69
C VAL A 190 10.41 -15.24 -4.52
N GLU A 191 10.17 -14.55 -5.62
CA GLU A 191 11.22 -13.99 -6.47
C GLU A 191 11.86 -12.75 -5.84
N PHE A 192 13.20 -12.73 -5.75
CA PHE A 192 13.96 -11.58 -5.27
C PHE A 192 14.54 -10.78 -6.42
N VAL A 193 14.42 -9.46 -6.33
CA VAL A 193 15.20 -8.51 -7.13
C VAL A 193 16.55 -8.27 -6.46
N LYS A 194 16.54 -8.17 -5.12
CA LYS A 194 17.71 -7.90 -4.30
C LYS A 194 17.54 -8.60 -2.94
N LYS A 195 18.51 -9.40 -2.53
CA LYS A 195 18.58 -9.96 -1.18
C LYS A 195 19.22 -8.96 -0.19
N PRO A 196 19.04 -9.15 1.14
CA PRO A 196 19.54 -8.19 2.13
C PRO A 196 21.04 -7.90 2.04
N ASP A 197 21.85 -8.89 1.66
CA ASP A 197 23.31 -8.74 1.56
C ASP A 197 23.82 -8.34 0.18
N ASP A 198 22.95 -8.15 -0.79
CA ASP A 198 23.33 -7.74 -2.14
C ASP A 198 23.61 -6.25 -2.19
N GLY A 199 24.56 -5.86 -3.06
CA GLY A 199 24.88 -4.49 -3.36
C GLY A 199 25.42 -3.68 -2.17
N LYS A 200 25.30 -2.34 -2.24
CA LYS A 200 25.89 -1.42 -1.26
C LYS A 200 24.97 -1.18 -0.05
N MET A 201 23.64 -1.14 -0.24
CA MET A 201 22.68 -0.95 0.83
C MET A 201 22.31 -2.30 1.47
N LYS A 202 23.03 -2.66 2.55
CA LYS A 202 22.80 -3.90 3.28
C LYS A 202 21.55 -3.82 4.17
N GLY A 203 20.92 -4.97 4.42
CA GLY A 203 19.78 -5.08 5.32
C GLY A 203 18.43 -4.65 4.73
N ILE A 204 18.39 -4.27 3.45
CA ILE A 204 17.18 -3.98 2.69
C ILE A 204 17.05 -5.00 1.56
N ALA A 205 15.87 -5.56 1.36
CA ALA A 205 15.59 -6.46 0.25
C ALA A 205 14.51 -5.90 -0.68
N PHE A 206 14.47 -6.40 -1.90
CA PHE A 206 13.38 -6.18 -2.85
C PHE A 206 12.89 -7.51 -3.36
N ILE A 207 11.61 -7.76 -3.24
CA ILE A 207 10.91 -8.92 -3.79
C ILE A 207 9.95 -8.50 -4.88
N LYS A 208 9.46 -9.45 -5.68
CA LYS A 208 8.41 -9.22 -6.67
C LYS A 208 7.11 -9.87 -6.24
N ASP A 209 6.02 -9.17 -6.51
CA ASP A 209 4.70 -9.77 -6.50
C ASP A 209 4.43 -10.60 -7.79
N PRO A 210 3.28 -11.29 -7.94
CA PRO A 210 2.98 -12.09 -9.12
C PRO A 210 2.94 -11.34 -10.46
N ASP A 211 2.74 -10.03 -10.43
CA ASP A 211 2.72 -9.15 -11.60
C ASP A 211 4.06 -8.44 -11.85
N GLY A 212 5.06 -8.71 -10.98
CA GLY A 212 6.41 -8.18 -11.09
C GLY A 212 6.59 -6.80 -10.45
N TYR A 213 5.60 -6.27 -9.72
CA TYR A 213 5.79 -5.06 -8.92
C TYR A 213 6.80 -5.30 -7.82
N TRP A 214 7.67 -4.32 -7.61
CA TRP A 214 8.69 -4.42 -6.58
C TRP A 214 8.11 -4.03 -5.22
N ILE A 215 8.52 -4.77 -4.19
CA ILE A 215 8.19 -4.51 -2.80
C ILE A 215 9.49 -4.46 -2.02
N GLU A 216 9.77 -3.29 -1.43
CA GLU A 216 10.88 -3.09 -0.54
C GLU A 216 10.57 -3.67 0.84
N ILE A 217 11.49 -4.46 1.39
CA ILE A 217 11.37 -5.12 2.70
C ILE A 217 12.50 -4.61 3.60
N PHE A 218 12.15 -4.05 4.73
CA PHE A 218 13.11 -3.49 5.68
C PHE A 218 12.58 -3.55 7.12
N ASP A 219 13.46 -3.43 8.09
CA ASP A 219 13.11 -3.23 9.50
C ASP A 219 13.59 -1.87 10.02
N LEU A 220 12.97 -1.38 11.09
CA LEU A 220 13.23 -0.05 11.62
C LEU A 220 14.66 0.11 12.14
N LYS A 221 15.26 -0.95 12.68
CA LYS A 221 16.64 -0.93 13.19
C LYS A 221 17.63 -0.70 12.06
N THR A 222 17.48 -1.44 10.98
CA THR A 222 18.31 -1.30 9.77
C THR A 222 18.17 0.08 9.16
N MET A 223 16.93 0.58 9.02
CA MET A 223 16.67 1.91 8.46
C MET A 223 17.29 3.01 9.32
N GLY A 224 17.21 2.91 10.63
CA GLY A 224 17.87 3.85 11.55
C GLY A 224 19.40 3.89 11.37
N THR A 225 20.03 2.74 11.13
CA THR A 225 21.48 2.65 10.89
C THR A 225 21.86 3.26 9.53
N ILE A 226 21.08 2.99 8.48
CA ILE A 226 21.33 3.52 7.13
C ILE A 226 21.17 5.06 7.14
N GLY A 227 20.10 5.58 7.77
CA GLY A 227 19.87 7.01 7.89
C GLY A 227 21.01 7.74 8.61
N ALA A 228 21.54 7.15 9.68
CA ALA A 228 22.66 7.72 10.42
C ALA A 228 23.99 7.75 9.63
N SER A 229 24.15 6.87 8.64
CA SER A 229 25.37 6.81 7.80
C SER A 229 25.29 7.63 6.50
N SER A 230 24.12 8.17 6.18
CA SER A 230 23.85 8.90 4.94
C SER A 230 23.87 10.42 5.10
N GLY A 231 24.14 10.93 6.33
CA GLY A 231 24.22 12.34 6.67
C GLY A 231 25.61 12.96 6.47
#